data_83e22d8753015c28059598e1c587041d
#
_entry.id   83e22d8753015c28059598e1c587041d
#
_cell.length_a   1.000
_cell.length_b   1.000
_cell.length_c   1.000
_cell.angle_alpha   90.00
_cell.angle_beta   90.00
_cell.angle_gamma   90.00
#
_symmetry.space_group_name_H-M   'P 1'
#
loop_
_entity.id
_entity.type
_entity.pdbx_description
1 polymer ?
#
loop_
_entity_poly.entity_id
_entity_poly.type
_entity_poly.pdbx_seq_one_letter_code
_entity_poly.pdbx_strand_id
1 'polypeptide(L)'
;GLYTGLSDGWTYLNAHAVPQISERVASGVARSFRMSTAVATQEGPGGAHSATPAPGRLEGDGNYTAARMAVADLTGSKADRVVLGPSLSVLYQSLAHAARPLLGSNSSVVLSKLDPPSLYSAFSEVKAETRWAQPDLGTGELPGFQFAELVDGSTRLVAFSAAHELLGTVSPAAEIIDTVHERSRAWT
;
A
#
# COMPACT_ATOMS: atom_id res chain seq x y z
N GLY A 1 -26.67 6.24 -13.98
CA GLY A 1 -26.14 5.34 -12.96
C GLY A 1 -24.80 5.82 -12.39
N LEU A 2 -24.39 5.28 -11.23
CA LEU A 2 -23.10 5.63 -10.62
C LEU A 2 -21.91 5.14 -11.45
N TYR A 3 -22.09 4.11 -12.25
CA TYR A 3 -21.06 3.48 -13.07
C TYR A 3 -21.57 3.33 -14.50
N THR A 4 -21.14 4.19 -15.39
CA THR A 4 -21.59 4.21 -16.78
C THR A 4 -21.14 2.97 -17.55
N GLY A 5 -19.94 2.48 -17.29
CA GLY A 5 -19.38 1.30 -17.95
C GLY A 5 -20.07 -0.04 -17.59
N LEU A 6 -21.02 -0.05 -16.65
CA LEU A 6 -21.79 -1.23 -16.27
C LEU A 6 -23.24 -1.19 -16.77
N SER A 7 -23.58 -0.24 -17.63
CA SER A 7 -24.97 0.00 -18.09
C SER A 7 -25.39 -0.86 -19.30
N ASP A 8 -24.48 -1.65 -19.85
CA ASP A 8 -24.68 -2.47 -21.05
C ASP A 8 -25.18 -3.90 -20.78
N GLY A 9 -25.46 -4.24 -19.53
CA GLY A 9 -25.96 -5.56 -19.12
C GLY A 9 -24.89 -6.63 -18.89
N TRP A 10 -23.59 -6.28 -19.01
CA TRP A 10 -22.51 -7.20 -18.70
C TRP A 10 -22.26 -7.32 -17.19
N THR A 11 -21.86 -8.53 -16.75
CA THR A 11 -21.34 -8.75 -15.41
C THR A 11 -19.83 -8.61 -15.41
N TYR A 12 -19.31 -7.56 -14.78
CA TYR A 12 -17.88 -7.28 -14.73
C TYR A 12 -17.24 -7.95 -13.51
N LEU A 13 -16.37 -8.93 -13.75
CA LEU A 13 -15.72 -9.72 -12.69
C LEU A 13 -14.23 -9.39 -12.49
N ASN A 14 -13.67 -8.45 -13.26
CA ASN A 14 -12.24 -8.12 -13.21
C ASN A 14 -11.96 -6.78 -12.49
N ALA A 15 -12.79 -6.41 -11.54
CA ALA A 15 -12.66 -5.14 -10.81
C ALA A 15 -11.35 -5.03 -10.00
N HIS A 16 -10.73 -6.16 -9.67
CA HIS A 16 -9.43 -6.22 -9.03
C HIS A 16 -8.33 -5.64 -9.92
N ALA A 17 -8.21 -6.10 -11.17
CA ALA A 17 -7.16 -5.65 -12.10
C ALA A 17 -7.46 -4.27 -12.70
N VAL A 18 -8.73 -4.01 -13.04
CA VAL A 18 -9.19 -2.74 -13.61
C VAL A 18 -10.46 -2.30 -12.89
N PRO A 19 -10.36 -1.54 -11.81
CA PRO A 19 -11.52 -1.11 -11.05
C PRO A 19 -12.42 -0.19 -11.89
N GLN A 20 -13.73 -0.34 -11.71
CA GLN A 20 -14.70 0.57 -12.30
C GLN A 20 -14.69 1.90 -11.55
N ILE A 21 -14.59 2.99 -12.30
CA ILE A 21 -14.57 4.35 -11.74
C ILE A 21 -15.98 4.92 -11.78
N SER A 22 -16.48 5.39 -10.64
CA SER A 22 -17.77 6.08 -10.61
C SER A 22 -17.67 7.47 -11.21
N GLU A 23 -18.77 7.98 -11.77
CA GLU A 23 -18.86 9.34 -12.33
C GLU A 23 -18.44 10.41 -11.32
N ARG A 24 -18.73 10.20 -10.05
CA ARG A 24 -18.31 11.11 -8.98
C ARG A 24 -16.78 11.16 -8.85
N VAL A 25 -16.12 10.03 -8.92
CA VAL A 25 -14.65 9.94 -8.85
C VAL A 25 -14.02 10.54 -10.11
N ALA A 26 -14.54 10.19 -11.31
CA ALA A 26 -14.05 10.74 -12.58
C ALA A 26 -14.13 12.28 -12.62
N SER A 27 -15.26 12.83 -12.19
CA SER A 27 -15.46 14.27 -12.08
C SER A 27 -14.52 14.92 -11.05
N GLY A 28 -14.29 14.26 -9.92
CA GLY A 28 -13.35 14.71 -8.89
C GLY A 28 -11.92 14.78 -9.40
N VAL A 29 -11.46 13.74 -10.12
CA VAL A 29 -10.13 13.68 -10.75
C VAL A 29 -9.99 14.82 -11.79
N ALA A 30 -10.96 14.99 -12.68
CA ALA A 30 -10.95 16.06 -13.67
C ALA A 30 -10.90 17.46 -13.05
N ARG A 31 -11.63 17.67 -11.95
CA ARG A 31 -11.57 18.91 -11.17
C ARG A 31 -10.20 19.10 -10.53
N SER A 32 -9.64 18.08 -9.91
CA SER A 32 -8.33 18.13 -9.26
C SER A 32 -7.24 18.56 -10.24
N PHE A 33 -7.22 18.02 -11.45
CA PHE A 33 -6.26 18.45 -12.48
C PHE A 33 -6.40 19.95 -12.85
N ARG A 34 -7.63 20.45 -12.96
CA ARG A 34 -7.86 21.87 -13.29
C ARG A 34 -7.50 22.82 -12.15
N MET A 35 -7.66 22.38 -10.92
CA MET A 35 -7.52 23.22 -9.73
C MET A 35 -6.22 23.01 -8.97
N SER A 36 -5.36 22.08 -9.40
CA SER A 36 -4.16 21.66 -8.64
C SER A 36 -3.18 22.81 -8.36
N THR A 37 -3.12 23.80 -9.25
CA THR A 37 -2.27 25.01 -9.13
C THR A 37 -2.98 26.19 -8.49
N ALA A 38 -4.29 26.10 -8.22
CA ALA A 38 -5.03 27.15 -7.55
C ALA A 38 -4.61 27.24 -6.08
N VAL A 39 -4.55 28.47 -5.58
CA VAL A 39 -4.31 28.72 -4.16
C VAL A 39 -5.64 28.61 -3.43
N ALA A 40 -5.73 27.67 -2.49
CA ALA A 40 -6.88 27.55 -1.63
C ALA A 40 -7.00 28.80 -0.76
N THR A 41 -8.10 29.52 -0.84
CA THR A 41 -8.41 30.60 0.08
C THR A 41 -8.69 30.00 1.46
N GLN A 42 -7.85 30.27 2.42
CA GLN A 42 -8.19 29.96 3.81
C GLN A 42 -9.35 30.87 4.25
N GLU A 43 -10.52 30.29 4.41
CA GLU A 43 -11.56 30.92 5.21
C GLU A 43 -11.13 30.87 6.68
N GLY A 44 -10.47 31.93 7.13
CA GLY A 44 -10.17 32.11 8.54
C GLY A 44 -11.44 32.51 9.33
N PRO A 45 -11.52 32.25 10.64
CA PRO A 45 -12.65 32.64 11.48
C PRO A 45 -12.67 34.16 11.79
N GLY A 46 -12.33 34.99 10.85
CA GLY A 46 -12.34 36.45 10.96
C GLY A 46 -13.01 37.06 9.75
N GLY A 47 -14.02 37.88 9.99
CA GLY A 47 -14.78 38.55 8.93
C GLY A 47 -13.90 39.30 7.93
N ALA A 48 -14.46 39.59 6.77
CA ALA A 48 -13.86 40.04 5.51
C ALA A 48 -12.96 41.31 5.53
N HIS A 49 -12.55 41.82 6.65
CA HIS A 49 -11.86 43.11 6.75
C HIS A 49 -10.52 43.13 7.49
N SER A 50 -9.97 42.01 7.92
CA SER A 50 -8.70 42.02 8.70
C SER A 50 -7.67 40.93 8.39
N ALA A 51 -7.78 40.21 7.30
CA ALA A 51 -6.79 39.18 6.98
C ALA A 51 -5.76 39.71 5.99
N THR A 52 -4.51 39.90 6.45
CA THR A 52 -3.35 39.81 5.57
C THR A 52 -3.42 38.41 4.93
N PRO A 53 -3.43 38.29 3.58
CA PRO A 53 -3.49 36.97 2.97
C PRO A 53 -2.24 36.20 3.37
N ALA A 54 -2.38 35.22 4.27
CA ALA A 54 -1.34 34.23 4.43
C ALA A 54 -1.19 33.51 3.07
N PRO A 55 0.04 33.21 2.60
CA PRO A 55 0.23 32.47 1.36
C PRO A 55 -0.58 31.16 1.45
N GLY A 56 -1.62 31.06 0.63
CA GLY A 56 -2.51 29.91 0.64
C GLY A 56 -1.75 28.67 0.19
N ARG A 57 -2.14 27.52 0.75
CA ARG A 57 -1.64 26.23 0.31
C ARG A 57 -2.24 25.90 -1.06
N LEU A 58 -1.47 25.25 -1.94
CA LEU A 58 -2.01 24.78 -3.22
C LEU A 58 -3.13 23.74 -3.00
N GLU A 59 -4.16 23.80 -3.80
CA GLU A 59 -5.27 22.82 -3.77
C GLU A 59 -4.73 21.38 -3.97
N GLY A 60 -3.72 21.20 -4.81
CA GLY A 60 -3.06 19.91 -5.02
C GLY A 60 -2.48 19.32 -3.73
N ASP A 61 -1.88 20.14 -2.87
CA ASP A 61 -1.35 19.71 -1.57
C ASP A 61 -2.48 19.34 -0.60
N GLY A 62 -3.59 20.06 -0.67
CA GLY A 62 -4.81 19.76 0.08
C GLY A 62 -5.39 18.41 -0.31
N ASN A 63 -5.51 18.16 -1.61
CA ASN A 63 -5.99 16.89 -2.16
C ASN A 63 -5.10 15.70 -1.76
N TYR A 64 -3.77 15.86 -1.80
CA TYR A 64 -2.82 14.83 -1.35
C TYR A 64 -3.01 14.52 0.15
N THR A 65 -3.14 15.54 0.97
CA THR A 65 -3.37 15.37 2.41
C THR A 65 -4.71 14.67 2.68
N ALA A 66 -5.79 15.10 2.01
CA ALA A 66 -7.11 14.49 2.13
C ALA A 66 -7.12 13.02 1.70
N ALA A 67 -6.39 12.67 0.63
CA ALA A 67 -6.25 11.29 0.18
C ALA A 67 -5.55 10.41 1.23
N ARG A 68 -4.48 10.90 1.87
CA ARG A 68 -3.80 10.19 2.96
C ARG A 68 -4.72 9.98 4.16
N MET A 69 -5.50 10.98 4.52
CA MET A 69 -6.49 10.87 5.60
C MET A 69 -7.56 9.83 5.27
N ALA A 70 -8.11 9.85 4.06
CA ALA A 70 -9.14 8.89 3.64
C ALA A 70 -8.62 7.43 3.67
N VAL A 71 -7.38 7.20 3.24
CA VAL A 71 -6.75 5.85 3.35
C VAL A 71 -6.52 5.48 4.82
N ALA A 72 -6.07 6.42 5.64
CA ALA A 72 -5.87 6.18 7.06
C ALA A 72 -7.19 5.79 7.77
N ASP A 73 -8.27 6.50 7.48
CA ASP A 73 -9.61 6.21 8.03
C ASP A 73 -10.09 4.82 7.57
N LEU A 74 -9.89 4.47 6.29
CA LEU A 74 -10.28 3.17 5.74
C LEU A 74 -9.51 2.01 6.40
N THR A 75 -8.25 2.22 6.74
CA THR A 75 -7.35 1.17 7.27
C THR A 75 -7.21 1.18 8.79
N GLY A 76 -7.86 2.09 9.49
CA GLY A 76 -7.68 2.28 10.93
C GLY A 76 -6.28 2.77 11.32
N SER A 77 -5.57 3.41 10.41
CA SER A 77 -4.20 3.88 10.58
C SER A 77 -4.14 5.40 10.83
N LYS A 78 -2.94 5.98 10.77
CA LYS A 78 -2.72 7.43 10.86
C LYS A 78 -2.23 7.96 9.52
N ALA A 79 -2.61 9.19 9.15
CA ALA A 79 -2.23 9.79 7.87
C ALA A 79 -0.71 9.94 7.68
N ASP A 80 0.06 10.10 8.75
CA ASP A 80 1.53 10.14 8.71
C ASP A 80 2.18 8.78 8.38
N ARG A 81 1.43 7.69 8.49
CA ARG A 81 1.85 6.33 8.11
C ARG A 81 1.39 5.91 6.71
N VAL A 82 0.69 6.77 6.00
CA VAL A 82 0.22 6.50 4.63
C VAL A 82 1.18 7.13 3.63
N VAL A 83 1.69 6.32 2.73
CA VAL A 83 2.52 6.76 1.60
C VAL A 83 1.74 6.49 0.31
N LEU A 84 1.57 7.53 -0.51
CA LEU A 84 0.94 7.43 -1.82
C LEU A 84 2.02 7.49 -2.90
N GLY A 85 1.85 6.72 -3.96
CA GLY A 85 2.79 6.69 -5.08
C GLY A 85 2.11 6.34 -6.40
N PRO A 86 2.83 6.47 -7.52
CA PRO A 86 2.27 6.30 -8.85
C PRO A 86 1.93 4.84 -9.18
N SER A 87 2.56 3.88 -8.50
CA SER A 87 2.29 2.45 -8.65
C SER A 87 2.80 1.66 -7.45
N LEU A 88 2.27 0.45 -7.27
CA LEU A 88 2.68 -0.48 -6.22
C LEU A 88 4.17 -0.85 -6.37
N SER A 89 4.66 -1.06 -7.60
CA SER A 89 6.08 -1.37 -7.86
C SER A 89 7.01 -0.25 -7.40
N VAL A 90 6.66 1.02 -7.65
CA VAL A 90 7.45 2.17 -7.18
C VAL A 90 7.41 2.27 -5.65
N LEU A 91 6.27 1.98 -5.02
CA LEU A 91 6.16 1.96 -3.56
C LEU A 91 7.03 0.86 -2.94
N TYR A 92 7.04 -0.35 -3.49
CA TYR A 92 7.92 -1.43 -3.04
C TYR A 92 9.40 -1.09 -3.22
N GLN A 93 9.78 -0.49 -4.35
CA GLN A 93 11.15 -0.03 -4.56
C GLN A 93 11.56 1.04 -3.57
N SER A 94 10.67 1.98 -3.27
CA SER A 94 10.90 3.02 -2.27
C SER A 94 11.07 2.41 -0.86
N LEU A 95 10.24 1.42 -0.51
CA LEU A 95 10.34 0.69 0.75
C LEU A 95 11.68 -0.07 0.84
N ALA A 96 12.04 -0.83 -0.20
CA ALA A 96 13.31 -1.57 -0.25
C ALA A 96 14.51 -0.62 -0.13
N HIS A 97 14.46 0.55 -0.78
CA HIS A 97 15.49 1.56 -0.66
C HIS A 97 15.59 2.12 0.78
N ALA A 98 14.48 2.44 1.40
CA ALA A 98 14.44 2.94 2.77
C ALA A 98 14.93 1.87 3.78
N ALA A 99 14.65 0.60 3.52
CA ALA A 99 15.05 -0.52 4.36
C ALA A 99 16.54 -0.93 4.17
N ARG A 100 17.24 -0.44 3.14
CA ARG A 100 18.65 -0.81 2.85
C ARG A 100 19.59 -0.79 4.06
N PRO A 101 19.52 0.19 4.97
CA PRO A 101 20.40 0.19 6.15
C PRO A 101 20.20 -1.00 7.09
N LEU A 102 19.02 -1.63 7.06
CA LEU A 102 18.67 -2.80 7.87
C LEU A 102 19.01 -4.12 7.17
N LEU A 103 19.18 -4.09 5.84
CA LEU A 103 19.28 -5.26 4.97
C LEU A 103 20.74 -5.52 4.53
N GLY A 104 21.63 -5.65 5.50
CA GLY A 104 23.04 -5.98 5.30
C GLY A 104 23.27 -7.50 5.11
N SER A 105 24.52 -7.89 4.83
CA SER A 105 24.92 -9.28 4.58
C SER A 105 24.68 -10.24 5.75
N ASN A 106 24.53 -9.72 6.97
CA ASN A 106 24.25 -10.53 8.17
C ASN A 106 22.77 -10.50 8.55
N SER A 107 21.89 -10.16 7.62
CA SER A 107 20.45 -10.13 7.83
C SER A 107 19.72 -10.97 6.78
N SER A 108 18.48 -11.32 7.07
CA SER A 108 17.61 -12.02 6.15
C SER A 108 16.31 -11.26 5.88
N VAL A 109 15.74 -11.50 4.72
CA VAL A 109 14.37 -11.12 4.35
C VAL A 109 13.59 -12.39 4.03
N VAL A 110 12.33 -12.45 4.43
CA VAL A 110 11.43 -13.55 4.07
C VAL A 110 10.40 -13.00 3.10
N LEU A 111 10.32 -13.59 1.92
CA LEU A 111 9.38 -13.27 0.87
C LEU A 111 8.53 -14.49 0.53
N SER A 112 7.40 -14.30 -0.13
CA SER A 112 6.54 -15.39 -0.55
C SER A 112 6.68 -15.67 -2.05
N LYS A 113 6.65 -16.94 -2.43
CA LYS A 113 6.55 -17.38 -3.83
C LYS A 113 5.15 -17.16 -4.42
N LEU A 114 4.19 -16.84 -3.57
CA LEU A 114 2.85 -16.46 -3.98
C LEU A 114 2.77 -14.99 -4.41
N ASP A 115 3.74 -14.17 -3.99
CA ASP A 115 3.76 -12.74 -4.25
C ASP A 115 4.04 -12.38 -5.72
N PRO A 116 3.52 -11.26 -6.19
CA PRO A 116 3.80 -10.79 -7.54
C PRO A 116 5.28 -10.41 -7.72
N PRO A 117 5.82 -10.55 -8.94
CA PRO A 117 7.20 -10.17 -9.26
C PRO A 117 7.55 -8.73 -8.88
N SER A 118 6.59 -7.81 -8.91
CA SER A 118 6.76 -6.41 -8.52
C SER A 118 7.16 -6.23 -7.05
N LEU A 119 6.74 -7.12 -6.16
CA LEU A 119 7.13 -7.09 -4.76
C LEU A 119 8.54 -7.66 -4.58
N TYR A 120 8.78 -8.91 -4.97
CA TYR A 120 10.07 -9.52 -4.68
C TYR A 120 11.23 -8.93 -5.50
N SER A 121 11.00 -8.42 -6.72
CA SER A 121 12.05 -7.77 -7.49
C SER A 121 12.60 -6.51 -6.81
N ALA A 122 11.81 -5.82 -6.03
CA ALA A 122 12.27 -4.67 -5.24
C ALA A 122 13.37 -5.05 -4.23
N PHE A 123 13.38 -6.30 -3.78
CA PHE A 123 14.35 -6.84 -2.84
C PHE A 123 15.46 -7.69 -3.47
N SER A 124 15.50 -7.81 -4.80
CA SER A 124 16.52 -8.63 -5.51
C SER A 124 17.95 -8.10 -5.39
N GLU A 125 18.11 -6.79 -5.14
CA GLU A 125 19.41 -6.13 -5.05
C GLU A 125 19.88 -5.86 -3.61
N VAL A 126 19.11 -6.30 -2.61
CA VAL A 126 19.55 -6.16 -1.22
C VAL A 126 20.64 -7.18 -0.89
N LYS A 127 21.52 -6.82 0.05
CA LYS A 127 22.62 -7.73 0.48
C LYS A 127 22.16 -8.81 1.45
N ALA A 128 20.94 -8.71 1.97
CA ALA A 128 20.37 -9.68 2.89
C ALA A 128 20.11 -11.02 2.20
N GLU A 129 20.21 -12.11 2.97
CA GLU A 129 19.77 -13.43 2.53
C GLU A 129 18.27 -13.42 2.26
N THR A 130 17.84 -13.89 1.09
CA THR A 130 16.40 -14.03 0.79
C THR A 130 15.94 -15.45 1.06
N ARG A 131 14.97 -15.61 1.96
CA ARG A 131 14.30 -16.86 2.29
C ARG A 131 12.89 -16.85 1.73
N TRP A 132 12.38 -18.00 1.32
CA TRP A 132 11.15 -18.09 0.56
C TRP A 132 10.10 -18.95 1.24
N ALA A 133 8.98 -18.35 1.61
CA ALA A 133 7.78 -19.07 1.99
C ALA A 133 7.11 -19.65 0.73
N GLN A 134 6.77 -20.94 0.78
CA GLN A 134 6.15 -21.66 -0.32
C GLN A 134 4.63 -21.79 -0.08
N PRO A 135 3.79 -21.57 -1.09
CA PRO A 135 2.39 -21.87 -0.97
C PRO A 135 2.16 -23.39 -0.87
N ASP A 136 1.16 -23.77 -0.15
CA ASP A 136 0.62 -25.12 -0.21
C ASP A 136 -0.05 -25.34 -1.57
N LEU A 137 0.38 -26.37 -2.30
CA LEU A 137 -0.09 -26.60 -3.67
C LEU A 137 -1.54 -27.10 -3.74
N GLY A 138 -2.08 -27.62 -2.64
CA GLY A 138 -3.46 -28.09 -2.57
C GLY A 138 -4.46 -26.99 -2.27
N THR A 139 -4.07 -26.03 -1.42
CA THR A 139 -4.96 -24.94 -0.98
C THR A 139 -4.63 -23.59 -1.65
N GLY A 140 -3.39 -23.37 -2.08
CA GLY A 140 -2.92 -22.10 -2.60
C GLY A 140 -2.72 -21.04 -1.51
N GLU A 141 -2.66 -21.43 -0.25
CA GLU A 141 -2.43 -20.56 0.90
C GLU A 141 -0.98 -20.61 1.36
N LEU A 142 -0.54 -19.62 2.13
CA LEU A 142 0.75 -19.64 2.82
C LEU A 142 0.56 -20.29 4.20
N PRO A 143 1.13 -21.47 4.45
CA PRO A 143 1.03 -22.08 5.77
C PRO A 143 1.81 -21.29 6.84
N GLY A 144 1.13 -20.88 7.92
CA GLY A 144 1.73 -20.07 8.99
C GLY A 144 2.94 -20.75 9.63
N PHE A 145 2.94 -22.09 9.78
CA PHE A 145 4.04 -22.83 10.38
C PHE A 145 5.39 -22.68 9.66
N GLN A 146 5.40 -22.44 8.34
CA GLN A 146 6.65 -22.23 7.59
C GLN A 146 7.44 -21.02 8.10
N PHE A 147 6.74 -19.98 8.53
CA PHE A 147 7.39 -18.77 9.03
C PHE A 147 8.17 -19.03 10.33
N ALA A 148 7.76 -20.03 11.12
CA ALA A 148 8.51 -20.47 12.28
C ALA A 148 9.90 -21.04 11.94
N GLU A 149 10.07 -21.60 10.74
CA GLU A 149 11.35 -22.14 10.27
C GLU A 149 12.19 -21.09 9.50
N LEU A 150 11.54 -20.16 8.84
CA LEU A 150 12.18 -19.15 7.98
C LEU A 150 12.66 -17.93 8.75
N VAL A 151 12.04 -17.63 9.91
CA VAL A 151 12.28 -16.42 10.70
C VAL A 151 13.19 -16.73 11.89
N ASP A 152 14.22 -15.91 12.04
CA ASP A 152 15.15 -15.96 13.17
C ASP A 152 15.62 -14.54 13.58
N GLY A 153 16.55 -14.45 14.53
CA GLY A 153 17.10 -13.19 15.02
C GLY A 153 17.82 -12.34 13.96
N SER A 154 18.15 -12.91 12.80
CA SER A 154 18.75 -12.18 11.67
C SER A 154 17.69 -11.55 10.74
N THR A 155 16.44 -11.99 10.83
CA THR A 155 15.37 -11.52 9.97
C THR A 155 15.02 -10.05 10.27
N ARG A 156 14.93 -9.23 9.23
CA ARG A 156 14.64 -7.79 9.33
C ARG A 156 13.36 -7.37 8.62
N LEU A 157 12.94 -8.15 7.64
CA LEU A 157 11.71 -7.90 6.89
C LEU A 157 11.05 -9.22 6.54
N VAL A 158 9.74 -9.27 6.72
CA VAL A 158 8.87 -10.33 6.21
C VAL A 158 7.80 -9.66 5.36
N ALA A 159 7.69 -10.05 4.10
CA ALA A 159 6.68 -9.49 3.20
C ALA A 159 5.94 -10.63 2.50
N PHE A 160 4.62 -10.56 2.53
CA PHE A 160 3.73 -11.52 1.88
C PHE A 160 2.37 -10.88 1.61
N SER A 161 1.67 -11.39 0.62
CA SER A 161 0.29 -10.99 0.33
C SER A 161 -0.67 -11.70 1.27
N ALA A 162 -1.49 -10.94 2.01
CA ALA A 162 -2.51 -11.49 2.88
C ALA A 162 -3.65 -12.19 2.11
N ALA A 163 -3.90 -11.76 0.86
CA ALA A 163 -4.88 -12.37 -0.04
C ALA A 163 -4.30 -12.44 -1.46
N HIS A 164 -4.54 -13.55 -2.15
CA HIS A 164 -4.06 -13.72 -3.51
C HIS A 164 -5.17 -13.48 -4.53
N GLU A 165 -4.96 -12.51 -5.38
CA GLU A 165 -5.95 -11.96 -6.32
C GLU A 165 -6.48 -12.95 -7.38
N LEU A 166 -5.63 -13.87 -7.84
CA LEU A 166 -6.02 -14.84 -8.88
C LEU A 166 -6.59 -16.13 -8.29
N LEU A 167 -6.10 -16.56 -7.11
CA LEU A 167 -6.54 -17.79 -6.46
C LEU A 167 -7.75 -17.56 -5.55
N GLY A 168 -7.95 -16.32 -5.09
CA GLY A 168 -9.00 -15.98 -4.13
C GLY A 168 -8.73 -16.53 -2.72
N THR A 169 -7.51 -16.97 -2.44
CA THR A 169 -7.10 -17.49 -1.13
C THR A 169 -6.70 -16.37 -0.19
N VAL A 170 -6.88 -16.59 1.11
CA VAL A 170 -6.51 -15.67 2.19
C VAL A 170 -5.56 -16.39 3.13
N SER A 171 -4.35 -15.88 3.26
CA SER A 171 -3.35 -16.44 4.16
C SER A 171 -3.63 -16.04 5.62
N PRO A 172 -3.23 -16.85 6.63
CA PRO A 172 -3.45 -16.57 8.05
C PRO A 172 -2.51 -15.46 8.56
N ALA A 173 -2.74 -14.22 8.07
CA ALA A 173 -1.82 -13.11 8.30
C ALA A 173 -1.55 -12.80 9.78
N ALA A 174 -2.57 -12.89 10.63
CA ALA A 174 -2.41 -12.66 12.07
C ALA A 174 -1.45 -13.70 12.70
N GLU A 175 -1.65 -14.99 12.41
CA GLU A 175 -0.78 -16.07 12.89
C GLU A 175 0.66 -15.89 12.41
N ILE A 176 0.83 -15.54 11.14
CA ILE A 176 2.16 -15.28 10.56
C ILE A 176 2.83 -14.10 11.27
N ILE A 177 2.12 -13.00 11.49
CA ILE A 177 2.65 -11.80 12.16
C ILE A 177 3.06 -12.12 13.60
N ASP A 178 2.22 -12.83 14.33
CA ASP A 178 2.51 -13.24 15.71
C ASP A 178 3.77 -14.12 15.74
N THR A 179 3.87 -15.13 14.88
CA THR A 179 5.04 -15.99 14.75
C THR A 179 6.31 -15.19 14.43
N VAL A 180 6.23 -14.20 13.54
CA VAL A 180 7.36 -13.33 13.19
C VAL A 180 7.83 -12.51 14.39
N HIS A 181 6.90 -11.92 15.12
CA HIS A 181 7.21 -11.04 16.26
C HIS A 181 7.70 -11.81 17.48
N GLU A 182 7.31 -13.08 17.65
CA GLU A 182 7.86 -13.95 18.69
C GLU A 182 9.34 -14.29 18.45
N ARG A 183 9.79 -14.39 17.20
CA ARG A 183 11.11 -14.87 16.79
C ARG A 183 12.09 -13.79 16.37
N SER A 184 11.58 -12.61 16.03
CA SER A 184 12.40 -11.54 15.48
C SER A 184 11.84 -10.14 15.82
N ARG A 185 12.60 -9.12 15.42
CA ARG A 185 12.14 -7.73 15.39
C ARG A 185 11.93 -7.25 13.94
N ALA A 186 11.60 -8.17 13.06
CA ALA A 186 11.38 -7.86 11.66
C ALA A 186 10.15 -6.97 11.47
N TRP A 187 10.21 -6.14 10.46
CA TRP A 187 9.02 -5.48 9.92
C TRP A 187 8.17 -6.51 9.16
N THR A 188 6.86 -6.43 9.37
CA THR A 188 5.89 -7.31 8.69
C THR A 188 4.86 -6.46 7.99
#